data_0046c8d31c1b13477c7e551ce0433fe0
#
_entry.id   0046c8d31c1b13477c7e551ce0433fe0
#
_cell.length_a   1.000
_cell.length_b   1.000
_cell.length_c   1.000
_cell.angle_alpha   90.00
_cell.angle_beta   90.00
_cell.angle_gamma   90.00
#
_symmetry.space_group_name_H-M   'P 1'
#
loop_
_entity.id
_entity.type
_entity.pdbx_description
1 polymer ?
#
loop_
_entity_poly.entity_id
_entity_poly.type
_entity_poly.pdbx_seq_one_letter_code
_entity_poly.pdbx_strand_id
1 'polypeptide(L)'
;MTIQAFIEKLKKTPETITFTETIATVESNYEFTPTAFQNGNQHNGAGENSGSCKLFAFAKIQQLTQAETLACFGAYYFEEVLGDPEGTNHQNIRNFMKSGWDGIKFEDVALVPKA
;
A
#
# COMPACT_ATOMS: atom_id res chain seq x y z
N MET A 1 -8.77 6.57 -12.66
CA MET A 1 -9.66 6.95 -11.54
C MET A 1 -9.03 8.10 -10.76
N THR A 2 -9.82 9.09 -10.39
CA THR A 2 -9.32 10.17 -9.54
C THR A 2 -9.05 9.65 -8.14
N ILE A 3 -8.21 10.38 -7.41
CA ILE A 3 -7.94 10.03 -6.01
C ILE A 3 -9.24 10.04 -5.20
N GLN A 4 -10.08 11.07 -5.40
CA GLN A 4 -11.34 11.18 -4.67
C GLN A 4 -12.28 10.00 -4.97
N ALA A 5 -12.43 9.61 -6.22
CA ALA A 5 -13.29 8.49 -6.60
C ALA A 5 -12.76 7.17 -6.01
N PHE A 6 -11.44 6.99 -6.02
CA PHE A 6 -10.82 5.82 -5.42
C PHE A 6 -11.08 5.75 -3.91
N ILE A 7 -10.87 6.87 -3.21
CA ILE A 7 -11.09 6.93 -1.75
C ILE A 7 -12.55 6.66 -1.41
N GLU A 8 -13.49 7.21 -2.19
CA GLU A 8 -14.92 6.96 -1.97
C GLU A 8 -15.25 5.47 -2.12
N LYS A 9 -14.72 4.83 -3.15
CA LYS A 9 -14.91 3.39 -3.36
C LYS A 9 -14.31 2.59 -2.22
N LEU A 10 -13.10 2.95 -1.79
CA LEU A 10 -12.41 2.30 -0.70
C LEU A 10 -13.21 2.35 0.61
N LYS A 11 -13.82 3.50 0.89
CA LYS A 11 -14.61 3.66 2.11
C LYS A 11 -15.94 2.94 2.06
N LYS A 12 -16.59 2.90 0.89
CA LYS A 12 -17.92 2.29 0.73
C LYS A 12 -17.86 0.78 0.54
N THR A 13 -16.95 0.31 -0.30
CA THR A 13 -16.85 -1.10 -0.68
C THR A 13 -15.39 -1.55 -0.72
N PRO A 14 -14.69 -1.54 0.43
CA PRO A 14 -13.26 -1.87 0.47
C PRO A 14 -12.94 -3.24 -0.13
N GLU A 15 -13.84 -4.20 0.01
CA GLU A 15 -13.66 -5.57 -0.49
C GLU A 15 -13.69 -5.68 -2.01
N THR A 16 -14.11 -4.62 -2.71
CA THR A 16 -14.14 -4.59 -4.18
C THR A 16 -12.90 -3.93 -4.79
N ILE A 17 -12.02 -3.37 -3.96
CA ILE A 17 -10.79 -2.74 -4.43
C ILE A 17 -9.84 -3.82 -4.95
N THR A 18 -9.20 -3.56 -6.09
CA THR A 18 -8.15 -4.43 -6.61
C THR A 18 -6.81 -3.73 -6.47
N PHE A 19 -5.75 -4.52 -6.33
CA PHE A 19 -4.39 -3.96 -6.28
C PHE A 19 -4.07 -3.20 -7.56
N THR A 20 -4.52 -3.72 -8.70
CA THR A 20 -4.31 -3.08 -10.01
C THR A 20 -4.89 -1.67 -10.05
N GLU A 21 -6.12 -1.47 -9.55
CA GLU A 21 -6.72 -0.13 -9.57
C GLU A 21 -6.06 0.80 -8.55
N THR A 22 -5.56 0.27 -7.43
CA THR A 22 -4.77 1.07 -6.49
C THR A 22 -3.52 1.62 -7.18
N ILE A 23 -2.76 0.74 -7.82
CA ILE A 23 -1.52 1.14 -8.50
C ILE A 23 -1.81 2.08 -9.67
N ALA A 24 -2.86 1.81 -10.44
CA ALA A 24 -3.26 2.70 -11.54
C ALA A 24 -3.60 4.10 -11.04
N THR A 25 -4.30 4.20 -9.92
CA THR A 25 -4.64 5.48 -9.30
C THR A 25 -3.37 6.24 -8.87
N VAL A 26 -2.43 5.53 -8.24
CA VAL A 26 -1.15 6.11 -7.85
C VAL A 26 -0.40 6.64 -9.07
N GLU A 27 -0.26 5.81 -10.08
CA GLU A 27 0.53 6.15 -11.28
C GLU A 27 -0.11 7.27 -12.10
N SER A 28 -1.44 7.40 -12.06
CA SER A 28 -2.14 8.48 -12.76
C SER A 28 -1.96 9.84 -12.08
N ASN A 29 -1.70 9.86 -10.78
CA ASN A 29 -1.72 11.10 -9.99
C ASN A 29 -0.37 11.50 -9.41
N TYR A 30 0.61 10.59 -9.40
CA TYR A 30 1.91 10.82 -8.78
C TYR A 30 3.05 10.35 -9.68
N GLU A 31 4.20 11.02 -9.54
CA GLU A 31 5.45 10.52 -10.09
C GLU A 31 6.16 9.73 -8.99
N PHE A 32 6.59 8.52 -9.33
CA PHE A 32 7.23 7.61 -8.38
C PHE A 32 8.75 7.65 -8.53
N THR A 33 9.43 7.81 -7.40
CA THR A 33 10.88 7.64 -7.31
C THR A 33 11.15 6.47 -6.37
N PRO A 34 11.81 5.40 -6.83
CA PRO A 34 12.13 4.29 -5.95
C PRO A 34 12.88 4.77 -4.71
N THR A 35 12.43 4.37 -3.54
CA THR A 35 13.07 4.70 -2.28
C THR A 35 13.01 3.54 -1.33
N ALA A 36 14.02 3.41 -0.48
CA ALA A 36 14.03 2.36 0.54
C ALA A 36 13.04 2.69 1.64
N PHE A 37 12.44 1.66 2.22
CA PHE A 37 11.53 1.84 3.34
C PHE A 37 11.60 0.65 4.30
N GLN A 38 11.33 0.92 5.56
CA GLN A 38 11.24 -0.08 6.61
C GLN A 38 9.76 -0.39 6.86
N ASN A 39 9.44 -1.66 7.07
CA ASN A 39 8.08 -2.10 7.38
C ASN A 39 8.17 -3.13 8.51
N GLY A 40 7.95 -2.68 9.74
CA GLY A 40 8.19 -3.52 10.90
C GLY A 40 9.67 -3.89 10.97
N ASN A 41 9.96 -5.18 10.96
CA ASN A 41 11.34 -5.66 10.96
C ASN A 41 11.86 -5.99 9.54
N GLN A 42 11.09 -5.66 8.51
CA GLN A 42 11.52 -5.90 7.12
C GLN A 42 12.07 -4.62 6.51
N HIS A 43 13.29 -4.69 5.97
CA HIS A 43 13.88 -3.61 5.20
C HIS A 43 13.66 -3.88 3.71
N ASN A 44 13.18 -2.86 2.98
CA ASN A 44 13.00 -2.93 1.53
C ASN A 44 13.92 -1.90 0.90
N GLY A 45 14.85 -2.35 0.06
CA GLY A 45 15.75 -1.44 -0.66
C GLY A 45 15.03 -0.69 -1.77
N ALA A 46 15.65 0.39 -2.25
CA ALA A 46 15.10 1.16 -3.36
C ALA A 46 14.93 0.26 -4.58
N GLY A 47 13.74 0.25 -5.16
CA GLY A 47 13.41 -0.60 -6.29
C GLY A 47 12.92 -1.99 -5.92
N GLU A 48 13.02 -2.38 -4.65
CA GLU A 48 12.46 -3.62 -4.16
C GLU A 48 11.01 -3.40 -3.72
N ASN A 49 10.11 -4.33 -4.06
CA ASN A 49 8.71 -4.25 -3.68
C ASN A 49 8.09 -2.89 -4.03
N SER A 50 8.33 -2.45 -5.26
CA SER A 50 7.89 -1.13 -5.72
C SER A 50 6.38 -0.94 -5.62
N GLY A 51 5.59 -1.99 -5.85
CA GLY A 51 4.14 -1.92 -5.69
C GLY A 51 3.75 -1.58 -4.27
N SER A 52 4.35 -2.25 -3.28
CA SER A 52 4.10 -1.96 -1.87
C SER A 52 4.59 -0.56 -1.50
N CYS A 53 5.73 -0.15 -2.03
CA CYS A 53 6.27 1.19 -1.80
C CYS A 53 5.28 2.27 -2.26
N LYS A 54 4.77 2.13 -3.48
CA LYS A 54 3.76 3.06 -4.03
C LYS A 54 2.51 3.09 -3.18
N LEU A 55 2.02 1.92 -2.81
CA LEU A 55 0.78 1.80 -2.03
C LEU A 55 0.92 2.44 -0.65
N PHE A 56 1.97 2.11 0.09
CA PHE A 56 2.18 2.67 1.42
C PHE A 56 2.42 4.17 1.37
N ALA A 57 3.20 4.66 0.39
CA ALA A 57 3.44 6.09 0.24
C ALA A 57 2.14 6.85 -0.05
N PHE A 58 1.32 6.31 -0.97
CA PHE A 58 0.01 6.88 -1.29
C PHE A 58 -0.91 6.90 -0.08
N ALA A 59 -1.01 5.78 0.62
CA ALA A 59 -1.87 5.66 1.79
C ALA A 59 -1.45 6.62 2.91
N LYS A 60 -0.14 6.81 3.08
CA LYS A 60 0.39 7.75 4.07
C LYS A 60 0.00 9.20 3.71
N ILE A 61 0.14 9.57 2.44
CA ILE A 61 -0.25 10.90 1.96
C ILE A 61 -1.74 11.14 2.20
N GLN A 62 -2.57 10.14 1.90
CA GLN A 62 -4.03 10.24 2.03
C GLN A 62 -4.51 10.02 3.46
N GLN A 63 -3.61 9.72 4.39
CA GLN A 63 -3.93 9.48 5.80
C GLN A 63 -4.94 8.34 5.98
N LEU A 64 -4.76 7.28 5.22
CA LEU A 64 -5.62 6.10 5.33
C LEU A 64 -5.35 5.34 6.63
N THR A 65 -6.40 4.75 7.18
CA THR A 65 -6.26 3.87 8.35
C THR A 65 -5.52 2.59 7.97
N GLN A 66 -5.09 1.84 8.97
CA GLN A 66 -4.46 0.54 8.74
C GLN A 66 -5.38 -0.38 7.94
N ALA A 67 -6.66 -0.46 8.32
CA ALA A 67 -7.63 -1.30 7.62
C ALA A 67 -7.84 -0.87 6.17
N GLU A 68 -7.96 0.45 5.93
CA GLU A 68 -8.12 0.98 4.58
C GLU A 68 -6.88 0.70 3.72
N THR A 69 -5.71 0.83 4.30
CA THR A 69 -4.46 0.57 3.61
C THR A 69 -4.35 -0.90 3.22
N LEU A 70 -4.70 -1.81 4.12
CA LEU A 70 -4.70 -3.25 3.83
C LEU A 70 -5.68 -3.59 2.70
N ALA A 71 -6.86 -2.96 2.69
CA ALA A 71 -7.85 -3.17 1.63
C ALA A 71 -7.29 -2.78 0.25
N CYS A 72 -6.39 -1.81 0.18
CA CYS A 72 -5.77 -1.39 -1.09
C CYS A 72 -4.97 -2.51 -1.76
N PHE A 73 -4.54 -3.51 -1.03
CA PHE A 73 -3.85 -4.69 -1.62
C PHE A 73 -4.82 -5.65 -2.31
N GLY A 74 -6.14 -5.48 -2.13
CA GLY A 74 -7.14 -6.28 -2.79
C GLY A 74 -7.05 -7.76 -2.44
N ALA A 75 -7.13 -8.62 -3.45
CA ALA A 75 -7.13 -10.08 -3.24
C ALA A 75 -5.85 -10.60 -2.57
N TYR A 76 -4.72 -9.92 -2.75
CA TYR A 76 -3.48 -10.31 -2.05
C TYR A 76 -3.68 -10.33 -0.55
N TYR A 77 -4.44 -9.37 -0.03
CA TYR A 77 -4.75 -9.32 1.40
C TYR A 77 -5.98 -10.17 1.73
N PHE A 78 -7.12 -9.91 1.06
CA PHE A 78 -8.39 -10.54 1.43
C PHE A 78 -8.41 -12.05 1.21
N GLU A 79 -7.74 -12.53 0.15
CA GLU A 79 -7.78 -13.95 -0.21
C GLU A 79 -6.50 -14.69 0.13
N GLU A 80 -5.34 -14.13 -0.26
CA GLU A 80 -4.07 -14.88 -0.13
C GLU A 80 -3.49 -14.78 1.28
N VAL A 81 -3.58 -13.63 1.94
CA VAL A 81 -3.05 -13.48 3.31
C VAL A 81 -4.07 -13.94 4.34
N LEU A 82 -5.30 -13.46 4.28
CA LEU A 82 -6.33 -13.86 5.25
C LEU A 82 -6.73 -15.32 5.09
N GLY A 83 -6.64 -15.86 3.87
CA GLY A 83 -6.90 -17.27 3.61
C GLY A 83 -5.77 -18.21 4.01
N ASP A 84 -4.59 -17.64 4.35
CA ASP A 84 -3.42 -18.42 4.76
C ASP A 84 -2.67 -17.69 5.88
N PRO A 85 -3.26 -17.64 7.09
CA PRO A 85 -2.68 -16.85 8.20
C PRO A 85 -1.29 -17.31 8.63
N GLU A 86 -0.95 -18.57 8.39
CA GLU A 86 0.35 -19.13 8.76
C GLU A 86 1.37 -19.06 7.61
N GLY A 87 1.00 -18.50 6.46
CA GLY A 87 1.87 -18.43 5.30
C GLY A 87 3.02 -17.45 5.48
N THR A 88 3.99 -17.53 4.58
CA THR A 88 5.20 -16.70 4.62
C THR A 88 5.33 -15.75 3.42
N ASN A 89 4.40 -15.80 2.49
CA ASN A 89 4.37 -14.89 1.35
C ASN A 89 3.81 -13.52 1.75
N HIS A 90 3.93 -12.54 0.86
CA HIS A 90 3.39 -11.19 1.07
C HIS A 90 3.83 -10.58 2.41
N GLN A 91 5.12 -10.61 2.69
CA GLN A 91 5.66 -10.19 3.98
C GLN A 91 5.34 -8.72 4.31
N ASN A 92 5.29 -7.84 3.30
CA ASN A 92 4.93 -6.45 3.55
C ASN A 92 3.50 -6.31 4.06
N ILE A 93 2.58 -7.11 3.55
CA ILE A 93 1.19 -7.12 4.05
C ILE A 93 1.17 -7.65 5.49
N ARG A 94 1.82 -8.78 5.73
CA ARG A 94 1.83 -9.44 7.05
C ARG A 94 2.50 -8.58 8.11
N ASN A 95 3.60 -7.94 7.76
CA ASN A 95 4.29 -7.04 8.70
C ASN A 95 3.43 -5.81 9.01
N PHE A 96 2.78 -5.25 8.02
CA PHE A 96 1.90 -4.10 8.24
C PHE A 96 0.70 -4.46 9.12
N MET A 97 0.16 -5.68 9.01
CA MET A 97 -0.89 -6.14 9.90
C MET A 97 -0.44 -6.15 11.36
N LYS A 98 0.83 -6.44 11.62
CA LYS A 98 1.39 -6.49 12.97
C LYS A 98 1.80 -5.13 13.50
N SER A 99 2.51 -4.36 12.70
CA SER A 99 3.16 -3.13 13.13
C SER A 99 2.41 -1.86 12.75
N GLY A 100 1.56 -1.92 11.72
CA GLY A 100 0.80 -0.76 11.26
C GLY A 100 1.71 0.38 10.83
N TRP A 101 1.19 1.60 10.95
CA TRP A 101 1.92 2.79 10.54
C TRP A 101 3.16 3.07 11.37
N ASP A 102 3.19 2.62 12.62
CA ASP A 102 4.37 2.80 13.48
C ASP A 102 5.60 2.09 12.92
N GLY A 103 5.39 1.02 12.14
CA GLY A 103 6.48 0.27 11.54
C GLY A 103 6.93 0.78 10.18
N ILE A 104 6.22 1.73 9.58
CA ILE A 104 6.53 2.24 8.24
C ILE A 104 7.43 3.47 8.35
N LYS A 105 8.61 3.39 7.73
CA LYS A 105 9.56 4.52 7.67
C LYS A 105 10.18 4.58 6.29
N PHE A 106 9.99 5.69 5.59
CA PHE A 106 10.62 5.93 4.29
C PHE A 106 11.91 6.69 4.45
N GLU A 107 12.93 6.33 3.67
CA GLU A 107 14.21 7.07 3.69
C GLU A 107 14.12 8.38 2.92
N ASP A 108 13.21 8.46 1.95
CA ASP A 108 13.04 9.65 1.14
C ASP A 108 11.60 9.75 0.65
N VAL A 109 11.30 10.76 -0.16
CA VAL A 109 9.97 10.96 -0.75
C VAL A 109 9.81 10.04 -1.95
N ALA A 110 8.85 9.10 -1.88
CA ALA A 110 8.59 8.15 -2.96
C ALA A 110 7.64 8.71 -4.01
N LEU A 111 6.67 9.52 -3.62
CA LEU A 111 5.63 10.03 -4.51
C LEU A 111 5.58 11.55 -4.48
N VAL A 112 5.54 12.14 -5.67
CA VAL A 112 5.36 13.59 -5.86
C VAL A 112 4.14 13.79 -6.76
N PRO A 113 3.19 14.65 -6.38
CA PRO A 113 2.02 14.89 -7.22
C PRO A 113 2.41 15.37 -8.60
N LYS A 114 1.71 14.89 -9.61
CA LYS A 114 1.88 15.40 -10.98
C LYS A 114 1.32 16.81 -11.08
N ALA A 115 2.02 17.61 -11.83
CA ALA A 115 1.61 19.02 -12.04
C ALA A 115 0.33 19.12 -12.86
#